data_6a92cf241d264696ffeff1080a1c173d
#
_entry.id   6a92cf241d264696ffeff1080a1c173d
#
_cell.length_a   1.000
_cell.length_b   1.000
_cell.length_c   1.000
_cell.angle_alpha   90.00
_cell.angle_beta   90.00
_cell.angle_gamma   90.00
#
_symmetry.space_group_name_H-M   'P 1'
#
loop_
_entity.id
_entity.type
_entity.pdbx_description
1 polymer ?
#
loop_
_entity_poly.entity_id
_entity_poly.type
_entity_poly.pdbx_seq_one_letter_code
_entity_poly.pdbx_strand_id
1 'polypeptide(L)'
;MWDHHDLNSAYDVVIIGGGVHGLATAYYLARNHGITNVAILEKSYVGSGGSGRNTAIIRSNYLTTEGSRFYNRSVTLYENLAEDLNFNVMFEQRGHMTLAHSDSSLRTMRWRAEVNKLEGIDSEVIDPDEIKKLAPYLDISDRPRYPIMGALWHPPGGIVRHDAVVWGYARGAAGYGVHIHQETELTGIKVTDGKVTGVQTSRGPIATSTVINCTAGWSSLISAMAGVTLPITTRPLQAAVTEPVKKFLHPVIVSGSLHTYVSQTSRGELVFGASVDPFASYSTRGSLEFTTGLATHVLELMPSISNMRLLRQWAGLCDMTPDFAPIIGPTHVEGFYLDVGWGTYGFKAGPVAGETVADMIASGRPGRLIKPFGLDRFEKGELTAEKGAAAVGH
;
A
#
# COMPACT_ATOMS: atom_id res chain seq x y z
N MET A 1 -7.00 23.43 2.62
CA MET A 1 -7.52 22.06 2.52
C MET A 1 -7.72 21.48 3.92
N TRP A 2 -6.82 21.73 4.81
CA TRP A 2 -6.92 21.62 6.26
C TRP A 2 -6.21 22.81 6.89
N ASP A 3 -6.60 23.17 8.13
CA ASP A 3 -6.08 24.34 8.80
C ASP A 3 -4.71 24.09 9.44
N HIS A 4 -3.93 25.12 9.59
CA HIS A 4 -2.69 25.10 10.36
C HIS A 4 -3.03 25.28 11.84
N HIS A 5 -2.52 24.40 12.69
CA HIS A 5 -2.71 24.45 14.13
C HIS A 5 -1.37 24.62 14.86
N ASP A 6 -1.38 25.33 15.96
CA ASP A 6 -0.28 25.25 16.90
C ASP A 6 -0.18 23.86 17.51
N LEU A 7 1.02 23.50 17.94
CA LEU A 7 1.25 22.20 18.56
C LEU A 7 0.72 22.24 20.00
N ASN A 8 -0.30 21.43 20.30
CA ASN A 8 -0.78 21.30 21.68
C ASN A 8 0.25 20.57 22.53
N SER A 9 0.28 20.88 23.82
CA SER A 9 1.15 20.20 24.79
C SER A 9 0.75 18.74 25.05
N ALA A 10 -0.48 18.34 24.72
CA ALA A 10 -1.00 16.99 24.91
C ALA A 10 -2.04 16.60 23.85
N TYR A 11 -2.06 15.32 23.47
CA TYR A 11 -3.07 14.67 22.65
C TYR A 11 -3.38 13.28 23.20
N ASP A 12 -4.61 12.78 22.96
CA ASP A 12 -5.01 11.42 23.34
C ASP A 12 -4.29 10.39 22.48
N VAL A 13 -4.14 10.68 21.19
CA VAL A 13 -3.45 9.83 20.23
C VAL A 13 -2.50 10.65 19.36
N VAL A 14 -1.27 10.17 19.22
CA VAL A 14 -0.28 10.71 18.28
C VAL A 14 0.02 9.67 17.21
N ILE A 15 -0.22 10.02 15.95
CA ILE A 15 0.03 9.17 14.78
C ILE A 15 1.27 9.69 14.06
N ILE A 16 2.24 8.82 13.84
CA ILE A 16 3.49 9.17 13.14
C ILE A 16 3.37 8.74 11.69
N GLY A 17 3.38 9.74 10.78
CA GLY A 17 3.28 9.55 9.33
C GLY A 17 1.96 10.08 8.76
N GLY A 18 2.05 11.12 7.91
CA GLY A 18 0.95 11.73 7.16
C GLY A 18 0.67 11.05 5.82
N GLY A 19 0.84 9.72 5.74
CA GLY A 19 0.45 8.90 4.61
C GLY A 19 -0.99 8.39 4.71
N VAL A 20 -1.42 7.57 3.73
CA VAL A 20 -2.79 7.05 3.68
C VAL A 20 -3.17 6.29 4.96
N HIS A 21 -2.27 5.53 5.56
CA HIS A 21 -2.51 4.76 6.79
C HIS A 21 -2.80 5.68 7.99
N GLY A 22 -1.88 6.59 8.29
CA GLY A 22 -2.05 7.49 9.43
C GLY A 22 -3.27 8.41 9.29
N LEU A 23 -3.52 8.92 8.07
CA LEU A 23 -4.66 9.79 7.80
C LEU A 23 -6.00 9.03 7.86
N ALA A 24 -6.06 7.80 7.32
CA ALA A 24 -7.24 6.96 7.42
C ALA A 24 -7.52 6.55 8.87
N THR A 25 -6.48 6.17 9.64
CA THR A 25 -6.60 5.86 11.07
C THR A 25 -7.19 7.04 11.85
N ALA A 26 -6.65 8.25 11.64
CA ALA A 26 -7.16 9.45 12.30
C ALA A 26 -8.61 9.75 11.91
N TYR A 27 -8.95 9.61 10.63
CA TYR A 27 -10.31 9.80 10.14
C TYR A 27 -11.29 8.84 10.81
N TYR A 28 -10.97 7.55 10.86
CA TYR A 28 -11.86 6.55 11.47
C TYR A 28 -11.91 6.63 12.99
N LEU A 29 -10.82 7.02 13.68
CA LEU A 29 -10.85 7.33 15.10
C LEU A 29 -11.88 8.44 15.39
N ALA A 30 -11.84 9.52 14.63
CA ALA A 30 -12.73 10.65 14.82
C ALA A 30 -14.17 10.34 14.39
N ARG A 31 -14.36 9.79 13.17
CA ARG A 31 -15.69 9.52 12.61
C ARG A 31 -16.45 8.43 13.35
N ASN A 32 -15.79 7.29 13.62
CA ASN A 32 -16.45 6.09 14.12
C ASN A 32 -16.48 6.01 15.65
N HIS A 33 -15.50 6.62 16.31
CA HIS A 33 -15.29 6.49 17.77
C HIS A 33 -15.34 7.80 18.53
N GLY A 34 -15.47 8.95 17.85
CA GLY A 34 -15.48 10.26 18.50
C GLY A 34 -14.14 10.67 19.15
N ILE A 35 -13.06 9.96 18.83
CA ILE A 35 -11.70 10.27 19.33
C ILE A 35 -11.11 11.34 18.40
N THR A 36 -11.22 12.61 18.79
CA THR A 36 -10.87 13.77 17.95
C THR A 36 -9.60 14.51 18.41
N ASN A 37 -9.18 14.35 19.67
CA ASN A 37 -7.95 14.94 20.18
C ASN A 37 -6.73 14.13 19.68
N VAL A 38 -6.53 14.13 18.37
CA VAL A 38 -5.54 13.36 17.63
C VAL A 38 -4.57 14.30 16.92
N ALA A 39 -3.27 14.02 17.02
CA ALA A 39 -2.25 14.67 16.22
C ALA A 39 -1.66 13.70 15.20
N ILE A 40 -1.53 14.14 13.94
CA ILE A 40 -0.72 13.48 12.92
C ILE A 40 0.59 14.27 12.79
N LEU A 41 1.72 13.60 12.96
CA LEU A 41 3.05 14.18 12.79
C LEU A 41 3.65 13.69 11.45
N GLU A 42 3.87 14.62 10.53
CA GLU A 42 4.51 14.34 9.23
C GLU A 42 5.77 15.21 9.10
N LYS A 43 6.92 14.58 8.88
CA LYS A 43 8.21 15.27 8.81
C LYS A 43 8.38 16.16 7.58
N SER A 44 7.59 15.93 6.55
CA SER A 44 7.60 16.72 5.32
C SER A 44 6.18 17.24 5.04
N TYR A 45 5.59 16.89 3.92
CA TYR A 45 4.20 17.22 3.58
C TYR A 45 3.33 15.97 3.49
N VAL A 46 2.04 16.12 3.68
CA VAL A 46 1.03 15.07 3.61
C VAL A 46 1.17 14.27 2.31
N GLY A 47 1.35 12.95 2.43
CA GLY A 47 1.55 12.04 1.30
C GLY A 47 2.96 12.01 0.73
N SER A 48 3.93 12.71 1.28
CA SER A 48 5.32 12.79 0.76
C SER A 48 6.06 11.45 0.72
N GLY A 49 5.66 10.49 1.55
CA GLY A 49 6.25 9.16 1.67
C GLY A 49 5.79 8.17 0.58
N GLY A 50 5.60 6.91 0.97
CA GLY A 50 5.14 5.82 0.09
C GLY A 50 3.82 6.11 -0.60
N SER A 51 2.91 6.84 0.06
CA SER A 51 1.58 7.18 -0.50
C SER A 51 1.66 8.04 -1.76
N GLY A 52 2.59 8.98 -1.85
CA GLY A 52 2.77 9.81 -3.06
C GLY A 52 3.70 9.19 -4.10
N ARG A 53 4.27 8.02 -3.82
CA ARG A 53 5.21 7.33 -4.71
C ARG A 53 4.71 5.98 -5.22
N ASN A 54 3.51 5.57 -4.82
CA ASN A 54 2.90 4.33 -5.26
C ASN A 54 2.25 4.46 -6.65
N THR A 55 1.87 3.34 -7.24
CA THR A 55 1.23 3.26 -8.55
C THR A 55 -0.28 3.07 -8.49
N ALA A 56 -0.85 3.16 -7.29
CA ALA A 56 -2.28 3.28 -6.99
C ALA A 56 -3.17 2.14 -7.54
N ILE A 57 -2.64 0.92 -7.59
CA ILE A 57 -3.38 -0.27 -8.00
C ILE A 57 -4.18 -0.81 -6.81
N ILE A 58 -5.49 -0.97 -6.99
CA ILE A 58 -6.42 -1.53 -6.01
C ILE A 58 -6.87 -2.92 -6.47
N ARG A 59 -6.81 -3.90 -5.58
CA ARG A 59 -7.25 -5.28 -5.83
C ARG A 59 -7.43 -6.07 -4.55
N SER A 60 -8.19 -7.16 -4.58
CA SER A 60 -8.41 -8.09 -3.45
C SER A 60 -8.08 -9.55 -3.75
N ASN A 61 -7.65 -9.87 -4.95
CA ASN A 61 -7.32 -11.24 -5.37
C ASN A 61 -5.99 -11.74 -4.78
N TYR A 62 -5.94 -11.95 -3.47
CA TYR A 62 -4.77 -12.41 -2.73
C TYR A 62 -4.68 -13.95 -2.65
N LEU A 63 -3.58 -14.48 -2.10
CA LEU A 63 -3.30 -15.90 -2.06
C LEU A 63 -3.86 -16.58 -0.81
N THR A 64 -3.77 -15.92 0.34
CA THR A 64 -4.24 -16.44 1.63
C THR A 64 -5.67 -15.99 1.91
N THR A 65 -6.39 -16.77 2.71
CA THR A 65 -7.73 -16.41 3.20
C THR A 65 -7.69 -15.10 3.98
N GLU A 66 -6.69 -14.91 4.84
CA GLU A 66 -6.49 -13.72 5.67
C GLU A 66 -6.28 -12.48 4.79
N GLY A 67 -5.36 -12.57 3.84
CA GLY A 67 -5.10 -11.49 2.88
C GLY A 67 -6.32 -11.20 2.00
N SER A 68 -6.97 -12.23 1.46
CA SER A 68 -8.15 -12.08 0.62
C SER A 68 -9.29 -11.35 1.35
N ARG A 69 -9.61 -11.75 2.58
CA ARG A 69 -10.63 -11.07 3.41
C ARG A 69 -10.28 -9.64 3.72
N PHE A 70 -9.04 -9.42 4.12
CA PHE A 70 -8.55 -8.09 4.49
C PHE A 70 -8.63 -7.12 3.31
N TYR A 71 -8.07 -7.51 2.14
CA TYR A 71 -8.08 -6.64 0.97
C TYR A 71 -9.45 -6.54 0.29
N ASN A 72 -10.33 -7.54 0.44
CA ASN A 72 -11.71 -7.43 -0.04
C ASN A 72 -12.48 -6.36 0.74
N ARG A 73 -12.33 -6.32 2.07
CA ARG A 73 -12.85 -5.21 2.87
C ARG A 73 -12.33 -3.86 2.37
N SER A 74 -11.05 -3.79 1.99
CA SER A 74 -10.47 -2.55 1.46
C SER A 74 -11.12 -2.12 0.14
N VAL A 75 -11.34 -3.05 -0.81
CA VAL A 75 -12.03 -2.74 -2.07
C VAL A 75 -13.43 -2.18 -1.79
N THR A 76 -14.20 -2.83 -0.90
CA THR A 76 -15.53 -2.33 -0.50
C THR A 76 -15.47 -0.91 0.08
N LEU A 77 -14.43 -0.61 0.88
CA LEU A 77 -14.24 0.74 1.40
C LEU A 77 -13.91 1.74 0.30
N TYR A 78 -13.07 1.37 -0.69
CA TYR A 78 -12.76 2.24 -1.83
C TYR A 78 -13.98 2.54 -2.69
N GLU A 79 -14.91 1.58 -2.86
CA GLU A 79 -16.15 1.76 -3.63
C GLU A 79 -17.02 2.88 -3.05
N ASN A 80 -17.04 3.04 -1.73
CA ASN A 80 -17.83 4.05 -1.03
C ASN A 80 -17.01 5.31 -0.65
N LEU A 81 -15.69 5.28 -0.83
CA LEU A 81 -14.78 6.28 -0.25
C LEU A 81 -15.05 7.70 -0.74
N ALA A 82 -15.44 7.87 -2.00
CA ALA A 82 -15.73 9.20 -2.55
C ALA A 82 -16.95 9.85 -1.88
N GLU A 83 -17.98 9.06 -1.56
CA GLU A 83 -19.16 9.50 -0.84
C GLU A 83 -18.83 9.77 0.63
N ASP A 84 -18.17 8.83 1.30
CA ASP A 84 -17.78 8.91 2.70
C ASP A 84 -16.93 10.15 3.01
N LEU A 85 -16.01 10.51 2.13
CA LEU A 85 -15.14 11.67 2.28
C LEU A 85 -15.72 12.96 1.68
N ASN A 86 -16.85 12.87 0.97
CA ASN A 86 -17.33 13.94 0.10
C ASN A 86 -16.18 14.53 -0.75
N PHE A 87 -15.40 13.61 -1.37
CA PHE A 87 -14.19 13.95 -2.12
C PHE A 87 -13.91 12.88 -3.19
N ASN A 88 -13.89 13.26 -4.46
CA ASN A 88 -13.68 12.33 -5.55
C ASN A 88 -12.25 11.77 -5.55
N VAL A 89 -12.10 10.51 -5.18
CA VAL A 89 -10.83 9.79 -5.17
C VAL A 89 -10.46 9.17 -6.52
N MET A 90 -11.34 9.32 -7.52
CA MET A 90 -11.16 8.84 -8.89
C MET A 90 -10.87 7.33 -8.94
N PHE A 91 -11.63 6.54 -8.18
CA PHE A 91 -11.53 5.08 -8.23
C PHE A 91 -12.20 4.57 -9.50
N GLU A 92 -11.42 3.91 -10.34
CA GLU A 92 -11.86 3.32 -11.61
C GLU A 92 -11.62 1.81 -11.55
N GLN A 93 -12.69 1.03 -11.37
CA GLN A 93 -12.65 -0.43 -11.48
C GLN A 93 -12.60 -0.83 -12.95
N ARG A 94 -11.42 -1.16 -13.42
CA ARG A 94 -11.14 -1.50 -14.83
C ARG A 94 -10.68 -2.94 -15.00
N GLY A 95 -10.63 -3.69 -13.90
CA GLY A 95 -10.07 -5.02 -13.83
C GLY A 95 -8.55 -5.03 -13.59
N HIS A 96 -8.12 -6.14 -13.04
CA HIS A 96 -6.72 -6.47 -12.77
C HIS A 96 -6.40 -7.85 -13.35
N MET A 97 -5.35 -7.94 -14.15
CA MET A 97 -4.95 -9.14 -14.85
C MET A 97 -3.54 -9.52 -14.43
N THR A 98 -3.36 -10.73 -13.87
CA THR A 98 -2.04 -11.29 -13.57
C THR A 98 -1.73 -12.36 -14.61
N LEU A 99 -0.71 -12.12 -15.44
CA LEU A 99 -0.32 -13.00 -16.54
C LEU A 99 0.42 -14.25 -16.04
N ALA A 100 0.10 -15.39 -16.60
CA ALA A 100 0.80 -16.67 -16.42
C ALA A 100 1.67 -16.98 -17.64
N HIS A 101 2.94 -17.29 -17.40
CA HIS A 101 3.93 -17.60 -18.44
C HIS A 101 4.50 -19.03 -18.30
N SER A 102 3.91 -19.86 -17.45
CA SER A 102 4.30 -21.25 -17.23
C SER A 102 3.14 -22.05 -16.65
N ASP A 103 3.18 -23.37 -16.82
CA ASP A 103 2.20 -24.28 -16.19
C ASP A 103 2.16 -24.13 -14.66
N SER A 104 3.32 -23.90 -14.04
CA SER A 104 3.40 -23.70 -12.60
C SER A 104 2.67 -22.42 -12.17
N SER A 105 2.88 -21.30 -12.88
CA SER A 105 2.18 -20.06 -12.59
C SER A 105 0.68 -20.19 -12.84
N LEU A 106 0.27 -20.89 -13.89
CA LEU A 106 -1.15 -21.14 -14.21
C LEU A 106 -1.84 -21.98 -13.13
N ARG A 107 -1.18 -23.05 -12.63
CA ARG A 107 -1.69 -23.84 -11.49
C ARG A 107 -1.86 -22.98 -10.23
N THR A 108 -0.89 -22.15 -9.92
CA THR A 108 -0.98 -21.23 -8.78
C THR A 108 -2.14 -20.25 -8.95
N MET A 109 -2.39 -19.74 -10.15
CA MET A 109 -3.52 -18.84 -10.43
C MET A 109 -4.87 -19.54 -10.31
N ARG A 110 -4.97 -20.82 -10.73
CA ARG A 110 -6.20 -21.62 -10.52
C ARG A 110 -6.48 -21.81 -9.03
N TRP A 111 -5.47 -22.19 -8.24
CA TRP A 111 -5.62 -22.26 -6.79
C TRP A 111 -6.09 -20.92 -6.22
N ARG A 112 -5.45 -19.84 -6.59
CA ARG A 112 -5.78 -18.50 -6.12
C ARG A 112 -7.21 -18.10 -6.49
N ALA A 113 -7.67 -18.42 -7.70
CA ALA A 113 -9.05 -18.21 -8.12
C ALA A 113 -10.04 -18.95 -7.21
N GLU A 114 -9.74 -20.22 -6.86
CA GLU A 114 -10.61 -21.01 -5.98
C GLU A 114 -10.63 -20.46 -4.54
N VAL A 115 -9.48 -20.04 -3.97
CA VAL A 115 -9.44 -19.36 -2.67
C VAL A 115 -10.27 -18.07 -2.71
N ASN A 116 -10.16 -17.29 -3.78
CA ASN A 116 -10.92 -16.06 -3.94
C ASN A 116 -12.43 -16.32 -4.01
N LYS A 117 -12.86 -17.34 -4.77
CA LYS A 117 -14.27 -17.74 -4.85
C LYS A 117 -14.85 -18.15 -3.50
N LEU A 118 -14.09 -18.90 -2.69
CA LEU A 118 -14.49 -19.28 -1.33
C LEU A 118 -14.73 -18.05 -0.42
N GLU A 119 -14.01 -16.97 -0.68
CA GLU A 119 -14.17 -15.70 0.05
C GLU A 119 -15.14 -14.71 -0.63
N GLY A 120 -15.87 -15.16 -1.67
CA GLY A 120 -16.84 -14.32 -2.40
C GLY A 120 -16.19 -13.25 -3.28
N ILE A 121 -14.91 -13.42 -3.64
CA ILE A 121 -14.15 -12.48 -4.47
C ILE A 121 -14.19 -12.94 -5.92
N ASP A 122 -14.64 -12.07 -6.80
CA ASP A 122 -14.72 -12.34 -8.23
C ASP A 122 -13.30 -12.39 -8.83
N SER A 123 -12.88 -13.60 -9.17
CA SER A 123 -11.60 -13.89 -9.81
C SER A 123 -11.71 -15.21 -10.59
N GLU A 124 -11.22 -15.21 -11.82
CA GLU A 124 -11.22 -16.37 -12.70
C GLU A 124 -9.94 -16.48 -13.52
N VAL A 125 -9.63 -17.68 -13.98
CA VAL A 125 -8.53 -17.90 -14.92
C VAL A 125 -9.09 -17.85 -16.34
N ILE A 126 -8.54 -16.95 -17.15
CA ILE A 126 -8.90 -16.73 -18.54
C ILE A 126 -7.80 -17.19 -19.49
N ASP A 127 -8.17 -17.58 -20.70
CA ASP A 127 -7.26 -18.03 -21.75
C ASP A 127 -6.65 -16.87 -22.57
N PRO A 128 -5.68 -17.14 -23.47
CA PRO A 128 -5.06 -16.09 -24.29
C PRO A 128 -6.04 -15.36 -25.23
N ASP A 129 -7.08 -16.03 -25.72
CA ASP A 129 -8.08 -15.41 -26.62
C ASP A 129 -8.94 -14.39 -25.87
N GLU A 130 -9.30 -14.69 -24.63
CA GLU A 130 -10.00 -13.76 -23.74
C GLU A 130 -9.08 -12.62 -23.31
N ILE A 131 -7.81 -12.89 -23.01
CA ILE A 131 -6.80 -11.85 -22.74
C ILE A 131 -6.71 -10.87 -23.92
N LYS A 132 -6.68 -11.40 -25.16
CA LYS A 132 -6.59 -10.58 -26.37
C LYS A 132 -7.79 -9.65 -26.56
N LYS A 133 -8.98 -10.07 -26.15
CA LYS A 133 -10.19 -9.22 -26.18
C LYS A 133 -10.11 -8.09 -25.15
N LEU A 134 -9.64 -8.38 -23.94
CA LEU A 134 -9.54 -7.40 -22.84
C LEU A 134 -8.34 -6.47 -22.97
N ALA A 135 -7.23 -6.98 -23.52
CA ALA A 135 -5.97 -6.25 -23.66
C ALA A 135 -5.34 -6.52 -25.05
N PRO A 136 -5.93 -5.96 -26.13
CA PRO A 136 -5.54 -6.26 -27.53
C PRO A 136 -4.10 -5.87 -27.89
N TYR A 137 -3.45 -5.09 -27.05
CA TYR A 137 -2.06 -4.60 -27.24
C TYR A 137 -1.00 -5.56 -26.68
N LEU A 138 -1.39 -6.58 -25.93
CA LEU A 138 -0.47 -7.62 -25.50
C LEU A 138 -0.08 -8.52 -26.68
N ASP A 139 1.21 -8.87 -26.74
CA ASP A 139 1.70 -9.91 -27.66
C ASP A 139 1.42 -11.28 -27.06
N ILE A 140 0.38 -11.96 -27.56
CA ILE A 140 -0.01 -13.32 -27.14
C ILE A 140 0.57 -14.40 -28.06
N SER A 141 1.48 -14.04 -28.99
CA SER A 141 2.13 -14.99 -29.88
C SER A 141 3.22 -15.82 -29.17
N ASP A 142 3.79 -16.77 -29.89
CA ASP A 142 4.92 -17.59 -29.41
C ASP A 142 6.28 -16.88 -29.51
N ARG A 143 6.32 -15.62 -29.98
CA ARG A 143 7.56 -14.86 -30.17
C ARG A 143 8.19 -14.35 -28.89
N PRO A 144 7.43 -13.90 -27.86
CA PRO A 144 8.01 -13.50 -26.59
C PRO A 144 8.80 -14.63 -25.95
N ARG A 145 9.89 -14.29 -25.26
CA ARG A 145 10.70 -15.25 -24.49
C ARG A 145 9.88 -16.05 -23.48
N TYR A 146 8.85 -15.42 -22.93
CA TYR A 146 7.90 -16.00 -22.01
C TYR A 146 6.49 -15.81 -22.55
N PRO A 147 5.98 -16.71 -23.43
CA PRO A 147 4.64 -16.63 -23.99
C PRO A 147 3.56 -16.58 -22.90
N ILE A 148 2.48 -15.88 -23.17
CA ILE A 148 1.34 -15.76 -22.24
C ILE A 148 0.48 -17.04 -22.41
N MET A 149 0.36 -17.84 -21.35
CA MET A 149 -0.41 -19.07 -21.31
C MET A 149 -1.83 -18.90 -20.75
N GLY A 150 -2.10 -17.78 -20.10
CA GLY A 150 -3.37 -17.43 -19.47
C GLY A 150 -3.18 -16.30 -18.48
N ALA A 151 -4.23 -15.93 -17.79
CA ALA A 151 -4.18 -14.91 -16.74
C ALA A 151 -5.20 -15.17 -15.63
N LEU A 152 -4.90 -14.71 -14.44
CA LEU A 152 -5.91 -14.51 -13.40
C LEU A 152 -6.55 -13.15 -13.61
N TRP A 153 -7.83 -13.15 -13.99
CA TRP A 153 -8.66 -11.97 -14.17
C TRP A 153 -9.44 -11.65 -12.90
N HIS A 154 -9.43 -10.39 -12.49
CA HIS A 154 -10.11 -9.89 -11.30
C HIS A 154 -10.84 -8.59 -11.65
N PRO A 155 -12.13 -8.66 -12.05
CA PRO A 155 -12.93 -7.51 -12.49
C PRO A 155 -13.02 -6.38 -11.46
N PRO A 156 -13.16 -6.64 -10.14
CA PRO A 156 -13.24 -5.55 -9.13
C PRO A 156 -11.95 -4.75 -8.97
N GLY A 157 -10.83 -5.22 -9.52
CA GLY A 157 -9.56 -4.51 -9.47
C GLY A 157 -9.56 -3.23 -10.30
N GLY A 158 -8.65 -2.32 -10.00
CA GLY A 158 -8.59 -1.06 -10.73
C GLY A 158 -7.48 -0.13 -10.25
N ILE A 159 -7.66 1.13 -10.53
CA ILE A 159 -6.75 2.21 -10.13
C ILE A 159 -7.52 3.32 -9.41
N VAL A 160 -6.81 4.05 -8.58
CA VAL A 160 -7.33 5.23 -7.86
C VAL A 160 -6.31 6.37 -8.00
N ARG A 161 -6.71 7.59 -7.70
CA ARG A 161 -5.78 8.70 -7.63
C ARG A 161 -5.18 8.80 -6.22
N HIS A 162 -3.91 8.45 -6.06
CA HIS A 162 -3.27 8.33 -4.76
C HIS A 162 -3.25 9.63 -3.95
N ASP A 163 -2.98 10.77 -4.59
CA ASP A 163 -3.03 12.10 -3.96
C ASP A 163 -4.44 12.46 -3.52
N ALA A 164 -5.45 12.17 -4.33
CA ALA A 164 -6.85 12.43 -3.98
C ALA A 164 -7.32 11.60 -2.78
N VAL A 165 -6.90 10.33 -2.66
CA VAL A 165 -7.17 9.51 -1.47
C VAL A 165 -6.56 10.12 -0.21
N VAL A 166 -5.28 10.48 -0.29
CA VAL A 166 -4.55 11.08 0.84
C VAL A 166 -5.17 12.42 1.26
N TRP A 167 -5.47 13.28 0.30
CA TRP A 167 -6.08 14.58 0.59
C TRP A 167 -7.52 14.47 1.07
N GLY A 168 -8.28 13.51 0.54
CA GLY A 168 -9.63 13.21 1.00
C GLY A 168 -9.64 12.81 2.47
N TYR A 169 -8.78 11.88 2.88
CA TYR A 169 -8.64 11.50 4.29
C TYR A 169 -8.14 12.64 5.16
N ALA A 170 -7.13 13.40 4.72
CA ALA A 170 -6.62 14.56 5.47
C ALA A 170 -7.72 15.61 5.71
N ARG A 171 -8.47 15.95 4.66
CA ARG A 171 -9.61 16.86 4.76
C ARG A 171 -10.70 16.31 5.67
N GLY A 172 -11.04 15.03 5.51
CA GLY A 172 -12.06 14.37 6.34
C GLY A 172 -11.67 14.34 7.81
N ALA A 173 -10.42 13.95 8.15
CA ALA A 173 -9.91 13.92 9.51
C ALA A 173 -9.89 15.33 10.14
N ALA A 174 -9.37 16.32 9.41
CA ALA A 174 -9.36 17.72 9.86
C ALA A 174 -10.77 18.28 10.09
N GLY A 175 -11.75 17.89 9.27
CA GLY A 175 -13.15 18.27 9.43
C GLY A 175 -13.78 17.76 10.75
N TYR A 176 -13.22 16.70 11.32
CA TYR A 176 -13.58 16.20 12.68
C TYR A 176 -12.72 16.79 13.81
N GLY A 177 -11.80 17.72 13.51
CA GLY A 177 -10.97 18.37 14.52
C GLY A 177 -9.60 17.72 14.77
N VAL A 178 -9.18 16.76 13.93
CA VAL A 178 -7.83 16.19 14.00
C VAL A 178 -6.80 17.23 13.55
N HIS A 179 -5.71 17.37 14.29
CA HIS A 179 -4.61 18.28 13.96
C HIS A 179 -3.58 17.57 13.07
N ILE A 180 -3.27 18.15 11.92
CA ILE A 180 -2.27 17.65 10.98
C ILE A 180 -1.07 18.59 10.99
N HIS A 181 0.04 18.10 11.55
CA HIS A 181 1.29 18.85 11.68
C HIS A 181 2.29 18.39 10.63
N GLN A 182 2.36 19.10 9.52
CA GLN A 182 3.41 18.95 8.50
C GLN A 182 4.72 19.59 8.99
N GLU A 183 5.85 19.24 8.37
CA GLU A 183 7.19 19.74 8.73
C GLU A 183 7.49 19.58 10.22
N THR A 184 6.94 18.49 10.81
CA THR A 184 7.08 18.18 12.23
C THR A 184 7.62 16.77 12.37
N GLU A 185 8.94 16.69 12.56
CA GLU A 185 9.65 15.41 12.67
C GLU A 185 9.57 14.88 14.11
N LEU A 186 9.25 13.58 14.25
CA LEU A 186 9.44 12.87 15.50
C LEU A 186 10.92 12.65 15.74
N THR A 187 11.42 13.06 16.90
CA THR A 187 12.83 12.93 17.30
C THR A 187 13.04 11.97 18.46
N GLY A 188 11.97 11.53 19.13
CA GLY A 188 12.04 10.54 20.20
C GLY A 188 10.67 10.14 20.74
N ILE A 189 10.61 8.95 21.36
CA ILE A 189 9.45 8.45 22.09
C ILE A 189 9.84 8.26 23.54
N LYS A 190 9.07 8.87 24.45
CA LYS A 190 9.32 8.76 25.88
C LYS A 190 8.58 7.54 26.42
N VAL A 191 9.34 6.58 26.92
CA VAL A 191 8.82 5.37 27.59
C VAL A 191 9.24 5.40 29.04
N THR A 192 8.29 5.22 29.96
CA THR A 192 8.53 5.13 31.41
C THR A 192 7.80 3.91 31.94
N ASP A 193 8.51 3.04 32.66
CA ASP A 193 7.98 1.77 33.21
C ASP A 193 7.24 0.91 32.16
N GLY A 194 7.81 0.83 30.94
CA GLY A 194 7.26 0.05 29.83
C GLY A 194 6.04 0.66 29.14
N LYS A 195 5.71 1.93 29.43
CA LYS A 195 4.55 2.63 28.88
C LYS A 195 4.95 3.92 28.17
N VAL A 196 4.28 4.23 27.07
CA VAL A 196 4.41 5.54 26.41
C VAL A 196 3.88 6.65 27.31
N THR A 197 4.67 7.72 27.48
CA THR A 197 4.28 8.90 28.25
C THR A 197 4.37 10.21 27.43
N GLY A 198 4.85 10.13 26.20
CA GLY A 198 4.92 11.26 25.29
C GLY A 198 5.88 11.06 24.14
N VAL A 199 5.99 12.07 23.30
CA VAL A 199 6.92 12.12 22.18
C VAL A 199 7.70 13.43 22.18
N GLN A 200 8.89 13.40 21.55
CA GLN A 200 9.68 14.59 21.23
C GLN A 200 9.58 14.87 19.75
N THR A 201 9.41 16.13 19.39
CA THR A 201 9.34 16.54 17.97
C THR A 201 10.29 17.70 17.70
N SER A 202 10.54 18.00 16.43
CA SER A 202 11.29 19.19 16.00
C SER A 202 10.65 20.52 16.45
N ARG A 203 9.38 20.50 16.88
CA ARG A 203 8.61 21.67 17.33
C ARG A 203 8.31 21.68 18.83
N GLY A 204 8.80 20.70 19.58
CA GLY A 204 8.62 20.59 21.02
C GLY A 204 8.02 19.26 21.47
N PRO A 205 7.90 19.05 22.80
CA PRO A 205 7.35 17.83 23.37
C PRO A 205 5.83 17.79 23.33
N ILE A 206 5.27 16.58 23.24
CA ILE A 206 3.84 16.29 23.33
C ILE A 206 3.63 15.19 24.36
N ALA A 207 2.76 15.41 25.33
CA ALA A 207 2.30 14.36 26.24
C ALA A 207 1.24 13.50 25.54
N THR A 208 1.40 12.21 25.60
CA THR A 208 0.42 11.23 25.08
C THR A 208 0.67 9.86 25.69
N SER A 209 -0.36 9.07 25.84
CA SER A 209 -0.26 7.66 26.23
C SER A 209 -0.41 6.70 25.03
N THR A 210 -0.68 7.20 23.83
CA THR A 210 -0.94 6.39 22.66
C THR A 210 -0.18 6.92 21.44
N VAL A 211 0.73 6.11 20.90
CA VAL A 211 1.50 6.42 19.70
C VAL A 211 1.28 5.30 18.66
N ILE A 212 0.95 5.67 17.43
CA ILE A 212 0.77 4.75 16.32
C ILE A 212 1.85 5.02 15.27
N ASN A 213 2.67 4.01 14.97
CA ASN A 213 3.69 4.09 13.93
C ASN A 213 3.08 3.69 12.57
N CYS A 214 2.95 4.67 11.65
CA CYS A 214 2.48 4.52 10.27
C CYS A 214 3.55 5.01 9.27
N THR A 215 4.84 4.80 9.56
CA THR A 215 5.94 5.45 8.84
C THR A 215 6.54 4.64 7.71
N ALA A 216 5.92 3.51 7.32
CA ALA A 216 6.33 2.68 6.19
C ALA A 216 7.86 2.40 6.20
N GLY A 217 8.60 2.75 5.16
CA GLY A 217 10.03 2.50 5.07
C GLY A 217 10.91 3.02 6.21
N TRP A 218 10.41 3.91 7.07
CA TRP A 218 11.12 4.38 8.28
C TRP A 218 10.66 3.69 9.57
N SER A 219 9.76 2.71 9.47
CA SER A 219 9.11 2.07 10.60
C SER A 219 10.08 1.47 11.64
N SER A 220 11.17 0.84 11.19
CA SER A 220 12.18 0.28 12.10
C SER A 220 12.92 1.36 12.91
N LEU A 221 13.22 2.50 12.28
CA LEU A 221 13.89 3.61 12.96
C LEU A 221 12.99 4.24 14.03
N ILE A 222 11.71 4.42 13.71
CA ILE A 222 10.73 4.98 14.65
C ILE A 222 10.45 4.00 15.79
N SER A 223 10.29 2.70 15.49
CA SER A 223 10.06 1.68 16.52
C SER A 223 11.24 1.52 17.47
N ALA A 224 12.47 1.67 16.98
CA ALA A 224 13.67 1.64 17.81
C ALA A 224 13.70 2.77 18.86
N MET A 225 13.08 3.93 18.60
CA MET A 225 12.93 5.02 19.58
C MET A 225 12.07 4.62 20.78
N ALA A 226 11.18 3.63 20.62
CA ALA A 226 10.39 3.05 21.70
C ALA A 226 11.00 1.76 22.28
N GLY A 227 12.19 1.36 21.83
CA GLY A 227 12.82 0.09 22.23
C GLY A 227 12.22 -1.16 21.57
N VAL A 228 11.48 -1.01 20.46
CA VAL A 228 10.85 -2.10 19.74
C VAL A 228 11.64 -2.41 18.47
N THR A 229 12.11 -3.67 18.34
CA THR A 229 12.80 -4.17 17.15
C THR A 229 11.80 -4.80 16.18
N LEU A 230 11.88 -4.45 14.90
CA LEU A 230 11.04 -5.00 13.85
C LEU A 230 11.86 -5.86 12.89
N PRO A 231 11.35 -7.02 12.44
CA PRO A 231 11.98 -7.84 11.41
C PRO A 231 11.70 -7.27 10.01
N ILE A 232 12.02 -6.00 9.79
CA ILE A 232 11.74 -5.27 8.56
C ILE A 232 13.04 -4.86 7.87
N THR A 233 13.11 -5.09 6.56
CA THR A 233 14.16 -4.57 5.70
C THR A 233 13.57 -3.54 4.74
N THR A 234 14.07 -2.29 4.78
CA THR A 234 13.62 -1.24 3.86
C THR A 234 14.34 -1.34 2.53
N ARG A 235 13.56 -1.42 1.44
CA ARG A 235 14.08 -1.51 0.06
C ARG A 235 13.34 -0.56 -0.88
N PRO A 236 14.03 0.08 -1.84
CA PRO A 236 13.38 0.87 -2.88
C PRO A 236 12.56 -0.01 -3.83
N LEU A 237 11.42 0.50 -4.27
CA LEU A 237 10.65 -0.01 -5.40
C LEU A 237 10.49 1.11 -6.41
N GLN A 238 11.09 0.92 -7.58
CA GLN A 238 11.15 1.96 -8.61
C GLN A 238 9.91 1.89 -9.52
N ALA A 239 9.52 3.05 -10.02
CA ALA A 239 8.44 3.21 -10.98
C ALA A 239 8.79 4.28 -12.01
N ALA A 240 8.13 4.23 -13.17
CA ALA A 240 8.27 5.18 -14.25
C ALA A 240 6.92 5.56 -14.84
N VAL A 241 6.84 6.73 -15.45
CA VAL A 241 5.66 7.22 -16.16
C VAL A 241 6.04 7.78 -17.52
N THR A 242 5.20 7.51 -18.53
CA THR A 242 5.38 8.01 -19.89
C THR A 242 4.76 9.38 -20.11
N GLU A 243 4.99 9.95 -21.28
CA GLU A 243 4.14 10.99 -21.85
C GLU A 243 2.69 10.49 -21.97
N PRO A 244 1.69 11.41 -21.90
CA PRO A 244 0.29 11.02 -22.06
C PRO A 244 0.01 10.67 -23.53
N VAL A 245 -0.73 9.57 -23.71
CA VAL A 245 -1.22 9.14 -25.02
C VAL A 245 -2.72 8.87 -24.94
N LYS A 246 -3.38 8.71 -26.10
CA LYS A 246 -4.77 8.32 -26.14
C LYS A 246 -4.99 7.04 -25.33
N LYS A 247 -6.07 6.99 -24.53
CA LYS A 247 -6.42 5.80 -23.74
C LYS A 247 -6.61 4.58 -24.63
N PHE A 248 -5.94 3.49 -24.28
CA PHE A 248 -6.03 2.20 -24.97
C PHE A 248 -5.93 1.02 -24.03
N LEU A 249 -5.29 1.18 -22.86
CA LEU A 249 -5.11 0.12 -21.89
C LEU A 249 -6.15 0.29 -20.76
N HIS A 250 -7.13 -0.62 -20.72
CA HIS A 250 -8.17 -0.60 -19.69
C HIS A 250 -7.74 -1.31 -18.40
N PRO A 251 -7.39 -2.63 -18.41
CA PRO A 251 -7.03 -3.31 -17.18
C PRO A 251 -5.64 -2.95 -16.69
N VAL A 252 -5.40 -3.17 -15.40
CA VAL A 252 -4.05 -3.27 -14.85
C VAL A 252 -3.46 -4.60 -15.27
N ILE A 253 -2.29 -4.59 -15.89
CA ILE A 253 -1.56 -5.78 -16.31
C ILE A 253 -0.38 -6.02 -15.36
N VAL A 254 -0.22 -7.25 -14.89
CA VAL A 254 0.90 -7.67 -14.04
C VAL A 254 1.52 -8.94 -14.61
N SER A 255 2.82 -8.97 -14.77
CA SER A 255 3.59 -10.16 -15.11
C SER A 255 4.63 -10.45 -14.02
N GLY A 256 4.42 -11.55 -13.28
CA GLY A 256 5.38 -12.00 -12.28
C GLY A 256 6.69 -12.50 -12.89
N SER A 257 6.61 -13.21 -14.01
CA SER A 257 7.79 -13.76 -14.69
C SER A 257 8.70 -12.68 -15.29
N LEU A 258 8.11 -11.57 -15.73
CA LEU A 258 8.84 -10.41 -16.26
C LEU A 258 9.03 -9.31 -15.21
N HIS A 259 8.62 -9.57 -13.97
CA HIS A 259 8.73 -8.62 -12.85
C HIS A 259 8.28 -7.21 -13.22
N THR A 260 7.14 -7.09 -13.92
CA THR A 260 6.61 -5.79 -14.34
C THR A 260 5.10 -5.70 -14.20
N TYR A 261 4.63 -4.50 -14.02
CA TYR A 261 3.21 -4.17 -14.12
C TYR A 261 3.03 -2.85 -14.88
N VAL A 262 1.87 -2.71 -15.48
CA VAL A 262 1.49 -1.49 -16.20
C VAL A 262 0.02 -1.17 -15.99
N SER A 263 -0.27 0.11 -15.86
CA SER A 263 -1.61 0.68 -15.88
C SER A 263 -1.61 1.99 -16.67
N GLN A 264 -2.76 2.40 -17.18
CA GLN A 264 -2.90 3.70 -17.84
C GLN A 264 -3.73 4.64 -16.98
N THR A 265 -3.21 5.83 -16.71
CA THR A 265 -3.91 6.84 -15.90
C THR A 265 -5.14 7.41 -16.61
N SER A 266 -6.00 8.12 -15.88
CA SER A 266 -7.14 8.84 -16.46
C SER A 266 -6.72 9.94 -17.46
N ARG A 267 -5.48 10.45 -17.38
CA ARG A 267 -4.93 11.46 -18.28
C ARG A 267 -4.20 10.88 -19.49
N GLY A 268 -3.96 9.55 -19.51
CA GLY A 268 -3.36 8.85 -20.64
C GLY A 268 -1.91 8.40 -20.45
N GLU A 269 -1.23 8.78 -19.37
CA GLU A 269 0.13 8.28 -19.11
C GLU A 269 0.09 6.79 -18.77
N LEU A 270 1.09 6.02 -19.24
CA LEU A 270 1.35 4.68 -18.74
C LEU A 270 2.25 4.76 -17.51
N VAL A 271 1.82 4.11 -16.44
CA VAL A 271 2.59 3.95 -15.20
C VAL A 271 3.10 2.53 -15.13
N PHE A 272 4.41 2.39 -14.98
CA PHE A 272 5.10 1.12 -14.89
C PHE A 272 5.79 0.98 -13.54
N GLY A 273 5.91 -0.25 -13.09
CA GLY A 273 6.79 -0.62 -12.02
C GLY A 273 7.42 -1.98 -12.28
N ALA A 274 8.40 -2.32 -11.48
CA ALA A 274 9.15 -3.55 -11.61
C ALA A 274 9.46 -4.16 -10.24
N SER A 275 10.47 -5.00 -10.17
CA SER A 275 10.93 -5.64 -8.93
C SER A 275 11.38 -4.63 -7.87
N VAL A 276 11.31 -5.04 -6.63
CA VAL A 276 11.97 -4.36 -5.51
C VAL A 276 13.47 -4.43 -5.69
N ASP A 277 14.18 -3.34 -5.43
CA ASP A 277 15.65 -3.32 -5.51
C ASP A 277 16.26 -4.39 -4.58
N PRO A 278 17.30 -5.10 -5.02
CA PRO A 278 17.88 -6.19 -4.23
C PRO A 278 18.63 -5.71 -2.98
N PHE A 279 18.90 -4.41 -2.86
CA PHE A 279 19.67 -3.82 -1.77
C PHE A 279 18.78 -3.03 -0.81
N ALA A 280 19.06 -3.17 0.49
CA ALA A 280 18.48 -2.30 1.49
C ALA A 280 19.00 -0.86 1.30
N SER A 281 18.07 0.09 1.18
CA SER A 281 18.41 1.50 0.97
C SER A 281 17.23 2.41 1.29
N TYR A 282 17.52 3.65 1.62
CA TYR A 282 16.54 4.74 1.74
C TYR A 282 16.54 5.68 0.51
N SER A 283 17.15 5.24 -0.60
CA SER A 283 17.14 6.01 -1.84
C SER A 283 15.73 6.08 -2.45
N THR A 284 15.32 7.27 -2.85
CA THR A 284 14.06 7.51 -3.59
C THR A 284 14.31 7.87 -5.05
N ARG A 285 15.54 7.65 -5.54
CA ARG A 285 15.95 7.94 -6.91
C ARG A 285 15.81 6.69 -7.78
N GLY A 286 15.50 6.92 -9.07
CA GLY A 286 15.56 5.87 -10.08
C GLY A 286 16.98 5.60 -10.55
N SER A 287 17.19 4.43 -11.16
CA SER A 287 18.47 4.00 -11.74
C SER A 287 18.34 3.67 -13.23
N LEU A 288 19.46 3.72 -13.96
CA LEU A 288 19.49 3.35 -15.38
C LEU A 288 19.24 1.85 -15.56
N GLU A 289 19.73 1.03 -14.66
CA GLU A 289 19.52 -0.43 -14.64
C GLU A 289 18.02 -0.76 -14.58
N PHE A 290 17.29 -0.08 -13.69
CA PHE A 290 15.84 -0.21 -13.62
C PHE A 290 15.19 0.14 -14.97
N THR A 291 15.54 1.29 -15.56
CA THR A 291 14.95 1.75 -16.83
C THR A 291 15.19 0.76 -17.95
N THR A 292 16.43 0.25 -18.06
CA THR A 292 16.82 -0.72 -19.09
C THR A 292 16.08 -2.05 -18.90
N GLY A 293 16.05 -2.58 -17.67
CA GLY A 293 15.31 -3.81 -17.36
C GLY A 293 13.81 -3.68 -17.61
N LEU A 294 13.22 -2.58 -17.14
CA LEU A 294 11.79 -2.27 -17.37
C LEU A 294 11.48 -2.20 -18.86
N ALA A 295 12.25 -1.47 -19.65
CA ALA A 295 12.03 -1.34 -21.09
C ALA A 295 12.09 -2.70 -21.79
N THR A 296 13.08 -3.54 -21.46
CA THR A 296 13.22 -4.88 -22.01
C THR A 296 11.96 -5.72 -21.76
N HIS A 297 11.49 -5.74 -20.51
CA HIS A 297 10.35 -6.58 -20.12
C HIS A 297 9.02 -6.05 -20.65
N VAL A 298 8.82 -4.74 -20.61
CA VAL A 298 7.55 -4.14 -21.07
C VAL A 298 7.41 -4.24 -22.59
N LEU A 299 8.50 -4.07 -23.35
CA LEU A 299 8.50 -4.20 -24.80
C LEU A 299 8.32 -5.63 -25.27
N GLU A 300 8.68 -6.63 -24.46
CA GLU A 300 8.36 -8.03 -24.70
C GLU A 300 6.84 -8.27 -24.61
N LEU A 301 6.16 -7.66 -23.64
CA LEU A 301 4.70 -7.75 -23.50
C LEU A 301 3.93 -6.91 -24.51
N MET A 302 4.42 -5.70 -24.81
CA MET A 302 3.73 -4.68 -25.61
C MET A 302 4.69 -4.01 -26.60
N PRO A 303 5.10 -4.65 -27.71
CA PRO A 303 6.04 -4.06 -28.66
C PRO A 303 5.57 -2.73 -29.27
N SER A 304 4.27 -2.51 -29.32
CA SER A 304 3.65 -1.30 -29.91
C SER A 304 4.00 0.00 -29.19
N ILE A 305 4.47 -0.05 -27.93
CA ILE A 305 4.80 1.14 -27.15
C ILE A 305 6.28 1.54 -27.24
N SER A 306 7.06 0.93 -28.13
CA SER A 306 8.52 1.15 -28.27
C SER A 306 8.94 2.60 -28.50
N ASN A 307 8.08 3.42 -29.07
CA ASN A 307 8.36 4.83 -29.39
C ASN A 307 7.91 5.81 -28.28
N MET A 308 7.37 5.31 -27.15
CA MET A 308 6.94 6.17 -26.05
C MET A 308 8.12 6.72 -25.28
N ARG A 309 7.99 7.96 -24.82
CA ARG A 309 9.02 8.62 -24.01
C ARG A 309 8.69 8.53 -22.53
N LEU A 310 9.70 8.20 -21.71
CA LEU A 310 9.58 8.30 -20.25
C LEU A 310 9.72 9.76 -19.84
N LEU A 311 8.76 10.25 -19.04
CA LEU A 311 8.79 11.60 -18.48
C LEU A 311 9.44 11.65 -17.11
N ARG A 312 9.23 10.60 -16.30
CA ARG A 312 9.66 10.58 -14.91
C ARG A 312 9.92 9.16 -14.43
N GLN A 313 10.90 9.08 -13.53
CA GLN A 313 11.26 7.89 -12.77
C GLN A 313 11.44 8.28 -11.31
N TRP A 314 11.05 7.40 -10.39
CA TRP A 314 11.18 7.60 -8.95
C TRP A 314 11.23 6.26 -8.22
N ALA A 315 11.51 6.27 -6.90
CA ALA A 315 11.36 5.11 -6.04
C ALA A 315 10.53 5.44 -4.81
N GLY A 316 9.70 4.48 -4.39
CA GLY A 316 9.07 4.42 -3.07
C GLY A 316 9.86 3.50 -2.16
N LEU A 317 9.74 3.66 -0.85
CA LEU A 317 10.38 2.80 0.13
C LEU A 317 9.39 1.75 0.64
N CYS A 318 9.74 0.49 0.45
CA CYS A 318 8.97 -0.67 0.91
C CYS A 318 9.58 -1.23 2.19
N ASP A 319 8.77 -1.39 3.22
CA ASP A 319 9.08 -2.00 4.50
C ASP A 319 8.79 -3.50 4.45
N MET A 320 9.77 -4.28 3.96
CA MET A 320 9.63 -5.70 3.67
C MET A 320 9.75 -6.55 4.93
N THR A 321 8.72 -7.33 5.22
CA THR A 321 8.70 -8.36 6.27
C THR A 321 9.14 -9.73 5.72
N PRO A 322 9.58 -10.67 6.56
CA PRO A 322 10.01 -12.00 6.12
C PRO A 322 8.92 -12.84 5.43
N ASP A 323 7.65 -12.63 5.81
CA ASP A 323 6.48 -13.37 5.29
C ASP A 323 5.63 -12.56 4.31
N PHE A 324 6.07 -11.34 3.95
CA PHE A 324 5.38 -10.44 3.03
C PHE A 324 3.99 -9.99 3.50
N ALA A 325 3.67 -10.15 4.78
CA ALA A 325 2.43 -9.67 5.40
C ALA A 325 2.72 -8.49 6.34
N PRO A 326 1.76 -7.57 6.52
CA PRO A 326 1.95 -6.39 7.37
C PRO A 326 2.13 -6.76 8.84
N ILE A 327 2.57 -5.80 9.66
CA ILE A 327 2.60 -5.88 11.11
C ILE A 327 1.62 -4.85 11.65
N ILE A 328 0.51 -5.33 12.22
CA ILE A 328 -0.55 -4.49 12.78
C ILE A 328 -0.86 -4.96 14.19
N GLY A 329 -0.79 -4.07 15.16
CA GLY A 329 -1.15 -4.43 16.53
C GLY A 329 -0.36 -3.71 17.60
N PRO A 330 -0.62 -4.07 18.88
CA PRO A 330 0.16 -3.59 20.00
C PRO A 330 1.58 -4.18 20.01
N THR A 331 2.44 -3.56 20.78
CA THR A 331 3.79 -4.07 21.08
C THR A 331 3.92 -4.43 22.56
N HIS A 332 5.11 -4.87 22.99
CA HIS A 332 5.41 -5.06 24.40
C HIS A 332 5.50 -3.71 25.17
N VAL A 333 5.58 -2.58 24.49
CA VAL A 333 5.50 -1.24 25.08
C VAL A 333 4.04 -0.79 25.10
N GLU A 334 3.46 -0.69 26.27
CA GLU A 334 2.06 -0.25 26.42
C GLU A 334 1.86 1.15 25.84
N GLY A 335 0.84 1.28 24.98
CA GLY A 335 0.54 2.53 24.28
C GLY A 335 1.31 2.73 22.98
N PHE A 336 2.19 1.81 22.57
CA PHE A 336 2.86 1.87 21.28
C PHE A 336 2.30 0.81 20.31
N TYR A 337 1.72 1.28 19.20
CA TYR A 337 1.02 0.47 18.22
C TYR A 337 1.70 0.55 16.84
N LEU A 338 1.55 -0.51 16.06
CA LEU A 338 2.14 -0.65 14.74
C LEU A 338 1.07 -0.76 13.65
N ASP A 339 1.32 -0.07 12.55
CA ASP A 339 0.65 -0.20 11.25
C ASP A 339 1.72 -0.06 10.17
N VAL A 340 2.53 -1.10 9.99
CA VAL A 340 3.81 -1.11 9.25
C VAL A 340 4.03 -2.44 8.54
N GLY A 341 5.15 -2.59 7.83
CA GLY A 341 5.54 -3.86 7.20
C GLY A 341 4.74 -4.19 5.95
N TRP A 342 4.23 -3.18 5.26
CA TRP A 342 3.31 -3.32 4.15
C TRP A 342 3.96 -3.77 2.85
N GLY A 343 5.26 -3.68 2.73
CA GLY A 343 5.99 -4.01 1.53
C GLY A 343 5.43 -3.29 0.30
N THR A 344 4.99 -4.05 -0.70
CA THR A 344 4.43 -3.51 -1.95
C THR A 344 2.90 -3.37 -1.93
N TYR A 345 2.23 -3.66 -0.81
CA TYR A 345 0.76 -3.76 -0.74
C TYR A 345 0.08 -2.62 0.03
N GLY A 346 0.84 -1.75 0.66
CA GLY A 346 0.36 -0.81 1.66
C GLY A 346 -0.74 0.13 1.17
N PHE A 347 -0.54 0.81 0.06
CA PHE A 347 -1.48 1.85 -0.35
C PHE A 347 -2.92 1.34 -0.50
N LYS A 348 -3.11 0.18 -1.12
CA LYS A 348 -4.45 -0.41 -1.31
C LYS A 348 -5.09 -0.87 0.01
N ALA A 349 -4.30 -1.06 1.06
CA ALA A 349 -4.76 -1.43 2.40
C ALA A 349 -5.18 -0.21 3.25
N GLY A 350 -4.84 1.01 2.83
CA GLY A 350 -5.03 2.21 3.64
C GLY A 350 -6.40 2.35 4.31
N PRO A 351 -7.52 2.20 3.58
CA PRO A 351 -8.85 2.28 4.19
C PRO A 351 -9.10 1.23 5.27
N VAL A 352 -8.86 -0.05 4.99
CA VAL A 352 -9.12 -1.14 5.95
C VAL A 352 -8.14 -1.14 7.12
N ALA A 353 -6.88 -0.77 6.88
CA ALA A 353 -5.90 -0.59 7.94
C ALA A 353 -6.34 0.53 8.89
N GLY A 354 -6.69 1.69 8.34
CA GLY A 354 -7.19 2.81 9.13
C GLY A 354 -8.42 2.46 9.95
N GLU A 355 -9.42 1.80 9.34
CA GLU A 355 -10.64 1.35 10.02
C GLU A 355 -10.31 0.39 11.18
N THR A 356 -9.55 -0.66 10.90
CA THR A 356 -9.26 -1.72 11.88
C THR A 356 -8.30 -1.29 12.99
N VAL A 357 -7.36 -0.41 12.69
CA VAL A 357 -6.48 0.19 13.71
C VAL A 357 -7.28 1.15 14.61
N ALA A 358 -8.17 1.96 14.05
CA ALA A 358 -9.07 2.80 14.84
C ALA A 358 -9.95 1.98 15.78
N ASP A 359 -10.55 0.89 15.27
CA ASP A 359 -11.34 -0.06 16.09
C ASP A 359 -10.50 -0.67 17.22
N MET A 360 -9.25 -1.05 16.92
CA MET A 360 -8.33 -1.61 17.91
C MET A 360 -8.00 -0.60 19.02
N ILE A 361 -7.70 0.64 18.67
CA ILE A 361 -7.40 1.69 19.66
C ILE A 361 -8.62 1.95 20.54
N ALA A 362 -9.82 2.06 19.97
CA ALA A 362 -11.05 2.33 20.71
C ALA A 362 -11.48 1.15 21.60
N SER A 363 -11.29 -0.10 21.16
CA SER A 363 -11.69 -1.30 21.90
C SER A 363 -10.62 -1.87 22.81
N GLY A 364 -9.36 -1.44 22.66
CA GLY A 364 -8.19 -1.95 23.39
C GLY A 364 -7.70 -3.33 22.93
N ARG A 365 -8.22 -3.89 21.83
CA ARG A 365 -7.83 -5.22 21.33
C ARG A 365 -7.91 -5.33 19.80
N PRO A 366 -6.99 -6.11 19.17
CA PRO A 366 -7.05 -6.36 17.73
C PRO A 366 -8.33 -7.09 17.33
N GLY A 367 -8.99 -6.59 16.29
CA GLY A 367 -10.14 -7.23 15.67
C GLY A 367 -9.74 -8.45 14.82
N ARG A 368 -10.75 -9.24 14.38
CA ARG A 368 -10.54 -10.50 13.64
C ARG A 368 -9.69 -10.34 12.38
N LEU A 369 -9.88 -9.24 11.64
CA LEU A 369 -9.17 -9.02 10.35
C LEU A 369 -7.66 -8.77 10.53
N ILE A 370 -7.25 -8.16 11.64
CA ILE A 370 -5.85 -7.81 11.87
C ILE A 370 -5.13 -8.74 12.85
N LYS A 371 -5.87 -9.59 13.58
CA LYS A 371 -5.30 -10.52 14.55
C LYS A 371 -4.16 -11.40 13.98
N PRO A 372 -4.23 -11.91 12.73
CA PRO A 372 -3.15 -12.70 12.13
C PRO A 372 -1.86 -11.91 11.88
N PHE A 373 -1.91 -10.60 11.90
CA PHE A 373 -0.79 -9.71 11.54
C PHE A 373 -0.05 -9.14 12.75
N GLY A 374 -0.23 -9.71 13.94
CA GLY A 374 0.50 -9.31 15.16
C GLY A 374 2.02 -9.51 15.02
N LEU A 375 2.82 -8.68 15.72
CA LEU A 375 4.28 -8.79 15.71
C LEU A 375 4.77 -10.12 16.29
N ASP A 376 4.07 -10.66 17.29
CA ASP A 376 4.38 -11.90 17.99
C ASP A 376 4.34 -13.17 17.10
N ARG A 377 3.70 -13.10 15.90
CA ARG A 377 3.69 -14.21 14.95
C ARG A 377 5.08 -14.67 14.50
N PHE A 378 6.06 -13.76 14.48
CA PHE A 378 7.44 -14.11 14.11
C PHE A 378 8.13 -14.94 15.18
N GLU A 379 7.87 -14.65 16.45
CA GLU A 379 8.40 -15.44 17.58
C GLU A 379 7.71 -16.81 17.68
N LYS A 380 6.40 -16.85 17.37
CA LYS A 380 5.60 -18.09 17.39
C LYS A 380 5.78 -18.96 16.14
N GLY A 381 6.36 -18.43 15.08
CA GLY A 381 6.48 -19.12 13.78
C GLY A 381 5.15 -19.22 13.01
N GLU A 382 4.15 -18.40 13.34
CA GLU A 382 2.81 -18.37 12.72
C GLU A 382 2.77 -17.40 11.51
N LEU A 383 3.60 -17.68 10.50
CA LEU A 383 3.75 -16.79 9.34
C LEU A 383 2.56 -16.83 8.39
N THR A 384 2.17 -15.68 7.83
CA THR A 384 1.01 -15.56 6.93
C THR A 384 1.34 -15.93 5.48
N ALA A 385 2.60 -15.89 5.06
CA ALA A 385 3.09 -16.36 3.75
C ALA A 385 2.39 -15.80 2.49
N GLU A 386 2.18 -14.48 2.41
CA GLU A 386 1.61 -13.79 1.21
C GLU A 386 2.62 -13.66 0.04
N LYS A 387 3.72 -14.38 0.07
CA LYS A 387 4.79 -14.30 -0.92
C LYS A 387 4.32 -14.48 -2.37
N GLY A 388 3.38 -15.39 -2.61
CA GLY A 388 2.84 -15.65 -3.94
C GLY A 388 2.01 -14.50 -4.53
N ALA A 389 1.52 -13.59 -3.70
CA ALA A 389 0.80 -12.39 -4.17
C ALA A 389 1.75 -11.24 -4.54
N ALA A 390 3.02 -11.32 -4.09
CA ALA A 390 4.09 -10.37 -4.42
C ALA A 390 4.74 -10.66 -5.78
N ALA A 391 3.98 -11.13 -6.76
CA ALA A 391 4.48 -11.65 -8.05
C ALA A 391 5.46 -10.71 -8.80
N VAL A 392 5.56 -9.45 -8.40
CA VAL A 392 6.49 -8.45 -8.96
C VAL A 392 7.60 -8.07 -7.97
N GLY A 393 7.63 -8.67 -6.79
CA GLY A 393 8.53 -8.29 -5.70
C GLY A 393 9.75 -9.19 -5.48
N HIS A 394 10.02 -10.16 -6.38
CA HIS A 394 11.11 -11.15 -6.20
C HIS A 394 12.05 -11.21 -7.36
#